data_e0dae17c1fcefcaf64e59d366586204d
#
_entry.id   e0dae17c1fcefcaf64e59d366586204d
#
_cell.length_a   1.000
_cell.length_b   1.000
_cell.length_c   1.000
_cell.angle_alpha   90.00
_cell.angle_beta   90.00
_cell.angle_gamma   90.00
#
_symmetry.space_group_name_H-M   'P 1'
#
loop_
_entity.id
_entity.type
_entity.pdbx_description
1 polymer ?
#
loop_
_entity_poly.entity_id
_entity_poly.type
_entity_poly.pdbx_seq_one_letter_code
_entity_poly.pdbx_strand_id
1 'polypeptide(L)'
;LGKDFYEGKTTLPIIILYQRALGNERDFLVETFKKDKRTKDNFIETCKLIKKYNTVEESFKRAEYFVSVSRDALGIFEESNEKKILQNLTTFSLNRKF
;
A
#
# COMPACT_ATOMS: atom_id res chain seq x y z
N LEU A 1 5.24 -1.38 9.06
CA LEU A 1 5.66 -1.73 7.69
C LEU A 1 6.59 -2.95 7.67
N GLY A 2 7.58 -2.94 8.55
CA GLY A 2 8.51 -4.07 8.63
C GLY A 2 7.84 -5.38 9.03
N LYS A 3 6.88 -5.33 9.94
CA LYS A 3 6.16 -6.52 10.38
C LYS A 3 5.42 -7.18 9.21
N ASP A 4 4.70 -6.41 8.41
CA ASP A 4 3.97 -6.94 7.26
C ASP A 4 4.91 -7.58 6.24
N PHE A 5 6.08 -6.96 6.03
CA PHE A 5 7.10 -7.52 5.15
C PHE A 5 7.55 -8.89 5.61
N TYR A 6 7.92 -9.02 6.89
CA TYR A 6 8.42 -10.29 7.43
C TYR A 6 7.35 -11.38 7.44
N GLU A 7 6.09 -11.01 7.51
CA GLU A 7 4.96 -11.94 7.42
C GLU A 7 4.62 -12.31 5.97
N GLY A 8 5.28 -11.67 5.00
CA GLY A 8 5.04 -11.94 3.58
C GLY A 8 3.77 -11.31 3.03
N LYS A 9 3.20 -10.34 3.71
CA LYS A 9 2.00 -9.65 3.24
C LYS A 9 2.33 -8.68 2.12
N THR A 10 1.52 -8.68 1.08
CA THR A 10 1.66 -7.74 -0.02
C THR A 10 0.82 -6.49 0.27
N THR A 11 1.51 -5.41 0.65
CA THR A 11 0.90 -4.10 0.87
C THR A 11 0.89 -3.31 -0.43
N LEU A 12 0.14 -2.21 -0.48
CA LEU A 12 0.03 -1.41 -1.70
C LEU A 12 1.40 -0.91 -2.22
N PRO A 13 2.33 -0.41 -1.40
CA PRO A 13 3.66 -0.05 -1.90
C PRO A 13 4.39 -1.21 -2.58
N ILE A 14 4.26 -2.41 -2.06
CA ILE A 14 4.89 -3.61 -2.64
C ILE A 14 4.23 -3.97 -3.98
N ILE A 15 2.92 -3.88 -4.07
CA ILE A 15 2.18 -4.15 -5.31
C ILE A 15 2.63 -3.17 -6.40
N ILE A 16 2.72 -1.89 -6.08
CA ILE A 16 3.18 -0.86 -7.02
C ILE A 16 4.62 -1.13 -7.43
N LEU A 17 5.47 -1.47 -6.47
CA LEU A 17 6.86 -1.79 -6.73
C LEU A 17 6.98 -2.95 -7.73
N TYR A 18 6.22 -4.02 -7.53
CA TYR A 18 6.22 -5.16 -8.44
C TYR A 18 5.77 -4.75 -9.85
N GLN A 19 4.79 -3.88 -9.96
CA GLN A 19 4.30 -3.38 -11.25
C GLN A 19 5.35 -2.56 -12.00
N ARG A 20 6.20 -1.83 -11.28
CA ARG A 20 7.20 -0.92 -11.86
C ARG A 20 8.57 -1.52 -12.04
N ALA A 21 8.96 -2.46 -11.17
CA ALA A 21 10.26 -3.10 -11.22
C ALA A 21 10.40 -3.96 -12.47
N LEU A 22 11.59 -3.99 -13.04
CA LEU A 22 11.91 -4.74 -14.25
C LEU A 22 13.18 -5.57 -14.05
N GLY A 23 13.28 -6.68 -14.78
CA GLY A 23 14.48 -7.51 -14.82
C GLY A 23 14.84 -8.07 -13.45
N ASN A 24 16.09 -7.87 -13.02
CA ASN A 24 16.62 -8.43 -11.79
C ASN A 24 15.88 -7.94 -10.55
N GLU A 25 15.39 -6.71 -10.56
CA GLU A 25 14.64 -6.14 -9.43
C GLU A 25 13.30 -6.86 -9.23
N ARG A 26 12.62 -7.15 -10.33
CA ARG A 26 11.37 -7.91 -10.27
C ARG A 26 11.61 -9.36 -9.84
N ASP A 27 12.65 -9.98 -10.36
CA ASP A 27 13.05 -11.33 -9.98
C ASP A 27 13.37 -11.42 -8.49
N PHE A 28 14.07 -10.41 -7.95
CA PHE A 28 14.36 -10.31 -6.53
C PHE A 28 13.06 -10.27 -5.70
N LEU A 29 12.08 -9.48 -6.11
CA LEU A 29 10.80 -9.37 -5.40
C LEU A 29 10.04 -10.70 -5.41
N VAL A 30 9.98 -11.36 -6.57
CA VAL A 30 9.31 -12.66 -6.69
C VAL A 30 9.96 -13.67 -5.76
N GLU A 31 11.29 -13.78 -5.77
CA GLU A 31 12.02 -14.73 -4.91
C GLU A 31 11.84 -14.39 -3.43
N THR A 32 11.88 -13.11 -3.08
CA THR A 32 11.73 -12.67 -1.70
C THR A 32 10.37 -13.07 -1.11
N PHE A 33 9.30 -12.88 -1.87
CA PHE A 33 7.95 -13.16 -1.39
C PHE A 33 7.51 -14.61 -1.57
N LYS A 34 8.28 -15.43 -2.27
CA LYS A 34 8.06 -16.88 -2.31
C LYS A 34 8.60 -17.60 -1.08
N LYS A 35 9.55 -17.03 -0.37
CA LYS A 35 10.18 -17.66 0.78
C LYS A 35 9.21 -17.79 1.95
N ASP A 36 9.39 -18.81 2.78
CA ASP A 36 8.66 -18.95 4.03
C ASP A 36 9.03 -17.85 5.01
N LYS A 37 10.30 -17.45 5.02
CA LYS A 37 10.80 -16.39 5.89
C LYS A 37 11.64 -15.40 5.09
N ARG A 38 11.52 -14.13 5.42
CA ARG A 38 12.31 -13.06 4.84
C ARG A 38 13.38 -12.61 5.82
N THR A 39 14.55 -12.25 5.30
CA THR A 39 15.69 -11.82 6.10
C THR A 39 15.74 -10.29 6.21
N LYS A 40 16.57 -9.80 7.15
CA LYS A 40 16.82 -8.37 7.28
C LYS A 40 17.43 -7.78 5.99
N ASP A 41 18.29 -8.53 5.33
CA ASP A 41 18.87 -8.09 4.04
C ASP A 41 17.80 -7.96 2.97
N ASN A 42 16.84 -8.88 2.92
CA ASN A 42 15.70 -8.78 2.02
C ASN A 42 14.90 -7.49 2.30
N PHE A 43 14.69 -7.17 3.57
CA PHE A 43 13.98 -5.96 3.97
C PHE A 43 14.71 -4.70 3.55
N ILE A 44 16.01 -4.63 3.81
CA ILE A 44 16.84 -3.47 3.45
C ILE A 44 16.82 -3.24 1.95
N GLU A 45 16.99 -4.29 1.16
CA GLU A 45 17.00 -4.18 -0.30
C GLU A 45 15.64 -3.75 -0.83
N THR A 46 14.56 -4.30 -0.27
CA THR A 46 13.20 -3.91 -0.64
C THR A 46 12.93 -2.45 -0.31
N CYS A 47 13.40 -1.96 0.84
CA CYS A 47 13.28 -0.55 1.21
C CYS A 47 14.01 0.37 0.22
N LYS A 48 15.18 -0.04 -0.26
CA LYS A 48 15.90 0.72 -1.29
C LYS A 48 15.10 0.83 -2.57
N LEU A 49 14.46 -0.25 -3.00
CA LEU A 49 13.62 -0.25 -4.19
C LEU A 49 12.38 0.61 -4.02
N ILE A 50 11.75 0.54 -2.85
CA ILE A 50 10.59 1.39 -2.51
C ILE A 50 10.97 2.86 -2.64
N LYS A 51 12.12 3.25 -2.11
CA LYS A 51 12.62 4.63 -2.21
C LYS A 51 12.92 5.00 -3.65
N LYS A 52 13.59 4.11 -4.39
CA LYS A 52 13.96 4.33 -5.79
C LYS A 52 12.75 4.64 -6.66
N TYR A 53 11.65 3.91 -6.48
CA TYR A 53 10.43 4.04 -7.29
C TYR A 53 9.36 4.91 -6.65
N ASN A 54 9.60 5.50 -5.47
CA ASN A 54 8.64 6.36 -4.74
C ASN A 54 7.27 5.70 -4.53
N THR A 55 7.25 4.40 -4.23
CA THR A 55 5.99 3.67 -4.16
C THR A 55 5.13 4.04 -2.95
N VAL A 56 5.73 4.50 -1.85
CA VAL A 56 4.97 4.97 -0.69
C VAL A 56 4.20 6.24 -1.04
N GLU A 57 4.85 7.20 -1.69
CA GLU A 57 4.20 8.43 -2.13
C GLU A 57 3.07 8.12 -3.12
N GLU A 58 3.32 7.25 -4.07
CA GLU A 58 2.31 6.81 -5.03
C GLU A 58 1.12 6.14 -4.33
N SER A 59 1.40 5.34 -3.30
CA SER A 59 0.35 4.68 -2.50
C SER A 59 -0.55 5.70 -1.81
N PHE A 60 0.04 6.76 -1.24
CA PHE A 60 -0.74 7.84 -0.63
C PHE A 60 -1.58 8.59 -1.65
N LYS A 61 -1.05 8.86 -2.83
CA LYS A 61 -1.81 9.50 -3.91
C LYS A 61 -3.02 8.67 -4.33
N ARG A 62 -2.85 7.36 -4.46
CA ARG A 62 -3.96 6.46 -4.79
C ARG A 62 -5.00 6.40 -3.68
N ALA A 63 -4.54 6.40 -2.42
CA ALA A 63 -5.44 6.41 -1.27
C ALA A 63 -6.23 7.73 -1.20
N GLU A 64 -5.57 8.87 -1.43
CA GLU A 64 -6.24 10.18 -1.48
C GLU A 64 -7.29 10.22 -2.58
N TYR A 65 -6.97 9.71 -3.75
CA TYR A 65 -7.92 9.62 -4.84
C TYR A 65 -9.13 8.77 -4.47
N PHE A 66 -8.89 7.61 -3.85
CA PHE A 66 -9.97 6.72 -3.38
C PHE A 66 -10.86 7.42 -2.37
N VAL A 67 -10.28 8.14 -1.41
CA VAL A 67 -11.04 8.90 -0.40
C VAL A 67 -11.90 9.96 -1.08
N SER A 68 -11.33 10.70 -2.03
CA SER A 68 -12.05 11.73 -2.76
C SER A 68 -13.25 11.16 -3.53
N VAL A 69 -13.04 10.07 -4.27
CA VAL A 69 -14.10 9.40 -5.02
C VAL A 69 -15.18 8.87 -4.07
N SER A 70 -14.77 8.29 -2.94
CA SER A 70 -15.71 7.76 -1.94
C SER A 70 -16.55 8.87 -1.32
N ARG A 71 -15.95 10.03 -1.01
CA ARG A 71 -16.68 11.20 -0.50
C ARG A 71 -17.70 11.70 -1.50
N ASP A 72 -17.31 11.79 -2.78
CA ASP A 72 -18.21 12.25 -3.84
C ASP A 72 -19.38 11.28 -4.00
N ALA A 73 -19.12 9.97 -3.97
CA ALA A 73 -20.15 8.96 -4.04
C ALA A 73 -21.10 9.03 -2.84
N LEU A 74 -20.57 9.20 -1.63
CA LEU A 74 -21.36 9.32 -0.41
C LEU A 74 -22.15 10.64 -0.36
N GLY A 75 -21.70 11.66 -1.07
CA GLY A 75 -22.38 12.95 -1.13
C GLY A 75 -23.78 12.90 -1.74
N ILE A 76 -24.12 11.87 -2.49
CA ILE A 76 -25.46 11.69 -3.05
C ILE A 76 -26.44 11.14 -2.03
N PHE A 77 -25.98 10.64 -0.87
CA PHE A 77 -26.84 10.13 0.19
C PHE A 77 -27.12 11.23 1.20
N GLU A 78 -28.28 11.13 1.89
CA GLU A 78 -28.60 12.01 2.99
C GLU A 78 -27.65 11.78 4.17
N GLU A 79 -27.48 12.81 5.00
CA GLU A 79 -26.71 12.68 6.24
C GLU A 79 -27.33 11.58 7.12
N SER A 80 -26.53 10.58 7.47
CA SER A 80 -26.95 9.44 8.27
C SER A 80 -25.80 8.95 9.12
N ASN A 81 -26.09 8.10 10.11
CA ASN A 81 -25.04 7.47 10.91
C ASN A 81 -24.16 6.56 10.06
N GLU A 82 -24.76 5.81 9.14
CA GLU A 82 -24.04 4.94 8.23
C GLU A 82 -23.07 5.72 7.34
N LYS A 83 -23.51 6.84 6.79
CA LYS A 83 -22.67 7.72 5.98
C LYS A 83 -21.46 8.22 6.77
N LYS A 84 -21.69 8.69 8.00
CA LYS A 84 -20.62 9.17 8.87
C LYS A 84 -19.63 8.07 9.21
N ILE A 85 -20.10 6.87 9.51
CA ILE A 85 -19.24 5.71 9.79
C ILE A 85 -18.38 5.39 8.58
N LEU A 86 -18.97 5.33 7.39
CA LEU A 86 -18.23 5.04 6.17
C LEU A 86 -17.17 6.10 5.87
N GLN A 87 -17.49 7.38 6.06
CA GLN A 87 -16.53 8.47 5.89
C GLN A 87 -15.38 8.37 6.88
N ASN A 88 -15.66 8.04 8.14
CA ASN A 88 -14.65 7.86 9.16
C ASN A 88 -13.72 6.68 8.85
N LEU A 89 -14.27 5.57 8.39
CA LEU A 89 -13.47 4.40 7.99
C LEU A 89 -12.57 4.71 6.81
N THR A 90 -13.06 5.46 5.83
CA THR A 90 -12.28 5.88 4.66
C THR A 90 -11.12 6.77 5.09
N THR A 91 -11.36 7.74 5.97
CA THR A 91 -10.32 8.63 6.51
C THR A 91 -9.30 7.84 7.33
N PHE A 92 -9.76 6.88 8.14
CA PHE A 92 -8.88 6.02 8.92
C PHE A 92 -7.93 5.23 7.99
N SER A 93 -8.45 4.69 6.90
CA SER A 93 -7.64 3.94 5.93
C SER A 93 -6.58 4.81 5.27
N LEU A 94 -6.90 6.08 4.98
CA LEU A 94 -5.93 7.02 4.42
C LEU A 94 -4.79 7.31 5.39
N ASN A 95 -5.09 7.44 6.67
CA ASN A 95 -4.10 7.76 7.70
C ASN A 95 -3.27 6.55 8.15
N ARG A 96 -3.64 5.36 7.73
CA ARG A 96 -2.92 4.14 8.07
C ARG A 96 -1.58 4.11 7.34
N LYS A 97 -0.50 3.81 8.06
CA LYS A 97 0.84 3.67 7.47
C LYS A 97 0.96 2.30 6.80
N PHE A 98 1.44 2.32 5.58
CA PHE A 98 1.67 1.11 4.81
C PHE A 98 3.00 0.45 5.14
#